data_2ef603356157b1417a94904c172a2380
#
_entry.id   2ef603356157b1417a94904c172a2380
#
_cell.length_a   1.000
_cell.length_b   1.000
_cell.length_c   1.000
_cell.angle_alpha   90.00
_cell.angle_beta   90.00
_cell.angle_gamma   90.00
#
_symmetry.space_group_name_H-M   'P 1'
#
loop_
_entity.id
_entity.type
_entity.pdbx_description
1 polymer ?
#
loop_
_entity_poly.entity_id
_entity_poly.type
_entity_poly.pdbx_seq_one_letter_code
_entity_poly.pdbx_strand_id
1 'polypeptide(L)'
;GVHAGWSWTGKAPAYTHHNTIAYNHIHHLGNGVLNDIGGIYTLGVSPGTVIHHNLIHDISRFEQGRLGYGGWGIYLDAGSSEIRVEDNVVYNTRDGGLHVHNYGYPFGNLIANNVFAYAQDGQLIRNAFDEPEGNHVHLERNLVYGEKPQMLGGNNWKADSKFTSDRNCFWSETGVPEFNGQSLAAWQQTGRDLNSIVADPGFVNPRERDFRLKPGSPALALGFRPIDLSGVGLHGPEAWRRLPLSISHRTVEVAASAPDPWPIREDFEDNDVGDRPAGAVADEGGARVLVTDALAASGRQCLRFEDAPGATPWKPHWCVWFEPRPDTLRLRCNLRNDPAQPATIELEFRDWPTSAGTAYTTGPHLRLLPGGNVQVAAAGGDWTTVGTYPLDRWLTVEVTLGRGQGEPATWALRLNDATGVLVAKDGLPLRSPLFSSCTWFGIVGADAGKAAFYVDDIRLE
;
A
#
# COMPACT_ATOMS: atom_id res chain seq x y z
N GLY A 1 -6.58 -4.33 -20.60
CA GLY A 1 -5.73 -3.16 -20.38
C GLY A 1 -4.60 -3.05 -21.40
N VAL A 2 -3.93 -1.95 -21.36
CA VAL A 2 -2.76 -1.68 -22.18
C VAL A 2 -1.53 -1.57 -21.29
N HIS A 3 -0.45 -2.27 -21.64
CA HIS A 3 0.81 -2.17 -20.92
C HIS A 3 1.91 -1.73 -21.90
N ALA A 4 2.66 -0.69 -21.56
CA ALA A 4 3.73 -0.14 -22.37
C ALA A 4 5.01 0.09 -21.55
N GLY A 5 6.12 -0.48 -22.02
CA GLY A 5 7.40 -0.45 -21.31
C GLY A 5 7.52 -1.57 -20.27
N TRP A 6 8.74 -1.76 -19.81
CA TRP A 6 9.10 -2.58 -18.64
C TRP A 6 10.58 -2.31 -18.33
N SER A 7 10.87 -1.07 -17.92
CA SER A 7 12.24 -0.67 -17.64
C SER A 7 12.35 -0.06 -16.25
N TRP A 8 12.90 -0.80 -15.33
CA TRP A 8 13.10 -0.40 -13.94
C TRP A 8 14.25 0.58 -13.71
N THR A 9 15.03 0.90 -14.74
CA THR A 9 16.24 1.71 -14.55
C THR A 9 15.93 3.16 -14.24
N GLY A 10 14.80 3.71 -14.70
CA GLY A 10 14.41 5.10 -14.48
C GLY A 10 15.44 6.16 -14.88
N LYS A 11 16.52 5.77 -15.59
CA LYS A 11 17.69 6.62 -15.84
C LYS A 11 17.95 6.91 -17.32
N ALA A 12 17.31 6.17 -18.21
CA ALA A 12 17.45 6.34 -19.65
C ALA A 12 16.13 5.99 -20.34
N PRO A 13 15.87 6.55 -21.54
CA PRO A 13 14.69 6.18 -22.33
C PRO A 13 14.62 4.68 -22.55
N ALA A 14 13.43 4.11 -22.33
CA ALA A 14 13.14 2.74 -22.70
C ALA A 14 13.10 2.60 -24.23
N TYR A 15 13.25 1.39 -24.75
CA TYR A 15 13.03 1.13 -26.19
C TYR A 15 11.57 1.38 -26.59
N THR A 16 10.66 1.34 -25.64
CA THR A 16 9.23 1.60 -25.81
C THR A 16 8.96 3.08 -25.59
N HIS A 17 9.01 3.88 -26.65
CA HIS A 17 8.77 5.32 -26.61
C HIS A 17 8.04 5.80 -27.88
N HIS A 18 7.57 7.07 -27.93
CA HIS A 18 6.79 7.63 -29.02
C HIS A 18 5.53 6.81 -29.37
N ASN A 19 4.88 6.24 -28.34
CA ASN A 19 3.66 5.47 -28.52
C ASN A 19 2.46 6.41 -28.51
N THR A 20 1.42 6.03 -29.22
CA THR A 20 0.09 6.63 -29.08
C THR A 20 -0.87 5.56 -28.57
N ILE A 21 -1.45 5.81 -27.39
CA ILE A 21 -2.48 4.96 -26.78
C ILE A 21 -3.76 5.80 -26.74
N ALA A 22 -4.65 5.56 -27.71
CA ALA A 22 -5.78 6.45 -27.91
C ALA A 22 -7.05 5.71 -28.35
N TYR A 23 -8.19 6.31 -28.00
CA TYR A 23 -9.54 5.89 -28.40
C TYR A 23 -9.90 4.46 -27.98
N ASN A 24 -9.25 3.97 -26.89
CA ASN A 24 -9.57 2.66 -26.35
C ASN A 24 -10.73 2.78 -25.35
N HIS A 25 -11.61 1.77 -25.36
CA HIS A 25 -12.58 1.52 -24.32
C HIS A 25 -12.06 0.38 -23.44
N ILE A 26 -11.58 0.72 -22.25
CA ILE A 26 -10.91 -0.21 -21.31
C ILE A 26 -11.74 -0.31 -20.05
N HIS A 27 -12.24 -1.51 -19.76
CA HIS A 27 -13.11 -1.67 -18.61
C HIS A 27 -13.12 -3.09 -18.05
N HIS A 28 -13.67 -3.24 -16.82
CA HIS A 28 -13.85 -4.51 -16.13
C HIS A 28 -12.54 -5.28 -15.99
N LEU A 29 -11.49 -4.61 -15.51
CA LEU A 29 -10.19 -5.22 -15.24
C LEU A 29 -10.02 -5.55 -13.76
N GLY A 30 -9.06 -6.46 -13.50
CA GLY A 30 -8.72 -6.89 -12.14
C GLY A 30 -9.65 -7.97 -11.60
N ASN A 31 -10.96 -7.87 -11.85
CA ASN A 31 -11.98 -8.86 -11.51
C ASN A 31 -11.90 -9.38 -10.06
N GLY A 32 -11.41 -8.58 -9.11
CA GLY A 32 -11.24 -8.98 -7.73
C GLY A 32 -10.09 -9.98 -7.46
N VAL A 33 -9.25 -10.29 -8.46
CA VAL A 33 -8.19 -11.32 -8.36
C VAL A 33 -6.78 -10.82 -8.67
N LEU A 34 -6.64 -9.64 -9.26
CA LEU A 34 -5.34 -9.06 -9.58
C LEU A 34 -5.03 -7.86 -8.69
N ASN A 35 -3.76 -7.67 -8.41
CA ASN A 35 -3.21 -6.48 -7.76
C ASN A 35 -2.26 -5.76 -8.69
N ASP A 36 -1.89 -4.52 -8.33
CA ASP A 36 -0.85 -3.72 -8.97
C ASP A 36 -1.09 -3.55 -10.47
N ILE A 37 -2.31 -3.14 -10.82
CA ILE A 37 -2.78 -3.03 -12.20
C ILE A 37 -3.31 -1.64 -12.54
N GLY A 38 -3.28 -1.31 -13.83
CA GLY A 38 -3.95 -0.15 -14.40
C GLY A 38 -4.74 -0.48 -15.65
N GLY A 39 -5.73 0.33 -15.97
CA GLY A 39 -6.37 0.30 -17.28
C GLY A 39 -5.34 0.53 -18.39
N ILE A 40 -4.51 1.55 -18.21
CA ILE A 40 -3.26 1.77 -18.96
C ILE A 40 -2.13 1.81 -17.95
N TYR A 41 -1.10 1.00 -18.17
CA TYR A 41 0.06 0.86 -17.30
C TYR A 41 1.33 1.13 -18.11
N THR A 42 2.14 2.08 -17.65
CA THR A 42 3.47 2.34 -18.23
C THR A 42 4.55 2.13 -17.19
N LEU A 43 5.74 1.74 -17.60
CA LEU A 43 6.90 1.60 -16.73
C LEU A 43 8.17 1.99 -17.47
N GLY A 44 8.88 2.97 -16.92
CA GLY A 44 10.12 3.49 -17.45
C GLY A 44 9.94 4.74 -18.32
N VAL A 45 11.06 5.36 -18.63
CA VAL A 45 11.15 6.63 -19.36
C VAL A 45 10.70 6.44 -20.81
N SER A 46 9.66 7.15 -21.24
CA SER A 46 9.00 6.95 -22.53
C SER A 46 8.71 8.28 -23.25
N PRO A 47 9.75 8.98 -23.70
CA PRO A 47 9.60 10.30 -24.33
C PRO A 47 8.71 10.23 -25.57
N GLY A 48 7.88 11.27 -25.73
CA GLY A 48 6.98 11.40 -26.86
C GLY A 48 5.77 10.44 -26.85
N THR A 49 5.60 9.66 -25.79
CA THR A 49 4.38 8.84 -25.63
C THR A 49 3.20 9.69 -25.21
N VAL A 50 2.05 9.49 -25.88
CA VAL A 50 0.80 10.20 -25.63
C VAL A 50 -0.32 9.20 -25.33
N ILE A 51 -1.02 9.44 -24.24
CA ILE A 51 -2.21 8.67 -23.80
C ILE A 51 -3.40 9.62 -23.86
N HIS A 52 -4.31 9.45 -24.86
CA HIS A 52 -5.38 10.41 -25.04
C HIS A 52 -6.70 9.80 -25.54
N HIS A 53 -7.81 10.48 -25.25
CA HIS A 53 -9.16 10.09 -25.68
C HIS A 53 -9.52 8.65 -25.37
N ASN A 54 -9.02 8.11 -24.23
CA ASN A 54 -9.43 6.80 -23.78
C ASN A 54 -10.59 6.92 -22.78
N LEU A 55 -11.49 5.96 -22.84
CA LEU A 55 -12.53 5.74 -21.85
C LEU A 55 -12.14 4.53 -20.99
N ILE A 56 -11.88 4.77 -19.70
CA ILE A 56 -11.35 3.76 -18.77
C ILE A 56 -12.26 3.72 -17.55
N HIS A 57 -12.79 2.53 -17.21
CA HIS A 57 -13.67 2.42 -16.07
C HIS A 57 -13.79 1.00 -15.52
N ASP A 58 -14.37 0.89 -14.31
CA ASP A 58 -14.62 -0.37 -13.62
C ASP A 58 -13.33 -1.20 -13.48
N ILE A 59 -12.32 -0.56 -12.90
CA ILE A 59 -11.05 -1.21 -12.56
C ILE A 59 -11.11 -1.61 -11.10
N SER A 60 -11.17 -2.92 -10.86
CA SER A 60 -11.15 -3.52 -9.53
C SER A 60 -9.79 -4.13 -9.21
N ARG A 61 -9.62 -4.59 -7.98
CA ARG A 61 -8.43 -5.32 -7.56
C ARG A 61 -8.79 -6.48 -6.64
N PHE A 62 -7.83 -7.33 -6.35
CA PHE A 62 -7.97 -8.31 -5.26
C PHE A 62 -8.17 -7.57 -3.93
N GLU A 63 -9.15 -8.01 -3.16
CA GLU A 63 -9.41 -7.50 -1.83
C GLU A 63 -9.59 -8.68 -0.88
N GLN A 64 -8.63 -8.86 0.01
CA GLN A 64 -8.74 -9.79 1.11
C GLN A 64 -8.23 -9.06 2.37
N GLY A 65 -9.15 -8.59 3.17
CA GLY A 65 -8.84 -7.73 4.30
C GLY A 65 -8.13 -6.44 3.83
N ARG A 66 -6.97 -6.15 4.42
CA ARG A 66 -6.14 -4.99 4.04
C ARG A 66 -5.08 -5.29 2.98
N LEU A 67 -5.07 -6.48 2.40
CA LEU A 67 -4.01 -6.95 1.50
C LEU A 67 -4.15 -6.49 0.05
N GLY A 68 -5.21 -5.79 -0.32
CA GLY A 68 -5.39 -5.31 -1.69
C GLY A 68 -4.52 -4.10 -2.00
N TYR A 69 -3.91 -4.07 -3.19
CA TYR A 69 -3.09 -2.97 -3.69
C TYR A 69 -3.32 -2.77 -5.18
N GLY A 70 -3.64 -1.55 -5.58
CA GLY A 70 -3.57 -1.05 -6.93
C GLY A 70 -4.56 -1.57 -7.96
N GLY A 71 -5.69 -0.86 -8.07
CA GLY A 71 -6.61 -0.93 -9.19
C GLY A 71 -6.84 0.49 -9.73
N TRP A 72 -5.91 0.98 -10.56
CA TRP A 72 -5.90 2.36 -11.06
C TRP A 72 -6.43 2.46 -12.49
N GLY A 73 -6.89 3.64 -12.85
CA GLY A 73 -7.29 3.92 -14.23
C GLY A 73 -6.08 4.03 -15.15
N ILE A 74 -5.26 5.07 -14.95
CA ILE A 74 -3.99 5.26 -15.63
C ILE A 74 -2.87 5.19 -14.59
N TYR A 75 -1.94 4.28 -14.81
CA TYR A 75 -0.83 4.02 -13.90
C TYR A 75 0.51 4.31 -14.59
N LEU A 76 1.13 5.39 -14.16
CA LEU A 76 2.49 5.77 -14.56
C LEU A 76 3.44 5.26 -13.47
N ASP A 77 3.88 4.01 -13.62
CA ASP A 77 4.71 3.32 -12.63
C ASP A 77 6.19 3.72 -12.77
N ALA A 78 6.99 3.16 -11.92
CA ALA A 78 8.40 3.45 -11.63
C ALA A 78 9.20 4.00 -12.81
N GLY A 79 9.61 5.27 -12.72
CA GLY A 79 10.36 5.94 -13.75
C GLY A 79 9.58 6.37 -15.00
N SER A 80 8.27 6.13 -15.06
CA SER A 80 7.43 6.63 -16.16
C SER A 80 7.55 8.15 -16.27
N SER A 81 8.13 8.63 -17.38
CA SER A 81 8.49 10.03 -17.55
C SER A 81 8.37 10.45 -19.01
N GLU A 82 8.23 11.76 -19.25
CA GLU A 82 8.08 12.40 -20.54
C GLU A 82 6.83 11.92 -21.32
N ILE A 83 5.78 11.54 -20.59
CA ILE A 83 4.50 11.06 -21.11
C ILE A 83 3.47 12.19 -21.02
N ARG A 84 2.63 12.32 -22.04
CA ARG A 84 1.46 13.19 -22.04
C ARG A 84 0.20 12.36 -21.84
N VAL A 85 -0.60 12.71 -20.83
CA VAL A 85 -1.90 12.10 -20.53
C VAL A 85 -2.94 13.20 -20.67
N GLU A 86 -3.73 13.15 -21.74
CA GLU A 86 -4.66 14.25 -22.03
C GLU A 86 -5.97 13.76 -22.66
N ASP A 87 -7.03 14.49 -22.40
CA ASP A 87 -8.36 14.22 -22.99
C ASP A 87 -8.89 12.80 -22.70
N ASN A 88 -8.55 12.19 -21.55
CA ASN A 88 -9.09 10.90 -21.15
C ASN A 88 -10.27 11.08 -20.18
N VAL A 89 -11.19 10.11 -20.17
CA VAL A 89 -12.24 9.98 -19.16
C VAL A 89 -12.04 8.68 -18.39
N VAL A 90 -11.80 8.82 -17.10
CA VAL A 90 -11.47 7.72 -16.19
C VAL A 90 -12.41 7.74 -14.99
N TYR A 91 -13.10 6.64 -14.72
CA TYR A 91 -14.04 6.59 -13.59
C TYR A 91 -14.21 5.18 -12.99
N ASN A 92 -14.82 5.10 -11.81
CA ASN A 92 -15.11 3.85 -11.11
C ASN A 92 -13.85 2.98 -10.95
N THR A 93 -12.78 3.54 -10.47
CA THR A 93 -11.55 2.80 -10.17
C THR A 93 -11.46 2.49 -8.67
N ARG A 94 -10.84 1.38 -8.33
CA ARG A 94 -10.77 0.96 -6.92
C ARG A 94 -9.86 1.86 -6.09
N ASP A 95 -8.67 2.19 -6.59
CA ASP A 95 -7.73 3.04 -5.84
C ASP A 95 -7.71 4.48 -6.36
N GLY A 96 -7.37 4.74 -7.60
CA GLY A 96 -7.36 6.08 -8.15
C GLY A 96 -7.60 6.11 -9.65
N GLY A 97 -8.12 7.22 -10.15
CA GLY A 97 -8.25 7.45 -11.60
C GLY A 97 -6.87 7.58 -12.25
N LEU A 98 -5.95 8.22 -11.55
CA LEU A 98 -4.54 8.35 -11.91
C LEU A 98 -3.65 7.89 -10.76
N HIS A 99 -2.61 7.13 -11.06
CA HIS A 99 -1.48 6.91 -10.17
C HIS A 99 -0.17 7.30 -10.85
N VAL A 100 0.61 8.14 -10.20
CA VAL A 100 1.98 8.47 -10.61
C VAL A 100 2.95 7.98 -9.53
N HIS A 101 3.79 7.02 -9.90
CA HIS A 101 4.81 6.47 -9.03
C HIS A 101 6.19 6.98 -9.49
N ASN A 102 6.61 8.07 -8.91
CA ASN A 102 7.89 8.70 -9.24
C ASN A 102 9.07 7.88 -8.70
N TYR A 103 10.04 7.68 -9.57
CA TYR A 103 11.24 6.94 -9.24
C TYR A 103 12.41 7.34 -10.15
N GLY A 104 13.38 8.05 -9.60
CA GLY A 104 14.72 8.16 -10.16
C GLY A 104 14.95 8.96 -11.45
N TYR A 105 13.94 9.62 -12.07
CA TYR A 105 14.10 10.38 -13.30
C TYR A 105 13.57 11.82 -13.19
N PRO A 106 14.36 12.85 -13.60
CA PRO A 106 14.04 14.26 -13.32
C PRO A 106 13.02 14.90 -14.28
N PHE A 107 12.64 14.25 -15.37
CA PHE A 107 11.70 14.83 -16.34
C PHE A 107 10.26 14.41 -16.05
N GLY A 108 9.35 15.37 -16.23
CA GLY A 108 7.99 15.22 -15.78
C GLY A 108 7.04 14.64 -16.82
N ASN A 109 5.87 14.26 -16.32
CA ASN A 109 4.71 13.90 -17.11
C ASN A 109 3.75 15.08 -17.16
N LEU A 110 3.09 15.31 -18.30
CA LEU A 110 1.99 16.27 -18.44
C LEU A 110 0.66 15.53 -18.32
N ILE A 111 -0.15 15.91 -17.35
CA ILE A 111 -1.49 15.38 -17.11
C ILE A 111 -2.49 16.53 -17.30
N ALA A 112 -3.14 16.60 -18.45
CA ALA A 112 -3.92 17.77 -18.79
C ALA A 112 -5.29 17.43 -19.40
N ASN A 113 -6.30 18.20 -19.05
CA ASN A 113 -7.62 18.11 -19.66
C ASN A 113 -8.27 16.73 -19.57
N ASN A 114 -8.08 16.03 -18.46
CA ASN A 114 -8.71 14.72 -18.21
C ASN A 114 -9.90 14.88 -17.26
N VAL A 115 -10.78 13.89 -17.27
CA VAL A 115 -11.80 13.66 -16.23
C VAL A 115 -11.36 12.46 -15.41
N PHE A 116 -11.17 12.65 -14.11
CA PHE A 116 -10.97 11.61 -13.12
C PHE A 116 -12.14 11.62 -12.14
N ALA A 117 -12.94 10.56 -12.13
CA ALA A 117 -14.19 10.56 -11.39
C ALA A 117 -14.44 9.24 -10.65
N TYR A 118 -15.08 9.33 -9.48
CA TYR A 118 -15.58 8.17 -8.71
C TYR A 118 -14.57 7.08 -8.41
N ALA A 119 -13.31 7.43 -8.20
CA ALA A 119 -12.37 6.53 -7.58
C ALA A 119 -12.71 6.37 -6.08
N GLN A 120 -12.47 5.19 -5.51
CA GLN A 120 -12.94 4.89 -4.15
C GLN A 120 -12.02 5.42 -3.05
N ASP A 121 -10.69 5.44 -3.26
CA ASP A 121 -9.69 5.84 -2.25
C ASP A 121 -9.13 7.25 -2.42
N GLY A 122 -9.21 7.81 -3.59
CA GLY A 122 -8.75 9.14 -3.96
C GLY A 122 -8.71 9.23 -5.47
N GLN A 123 -8.90 10.42 -6.01
CA GLN A 123 -8.99 10.55 -7.46
C GLN A 123 -7.61 10.52 -8.11
N LEU A 124 -6.65 11.20 -7.48
CA LEU A 124 -5.27 11.32 -7.94
C LEU A 124 -4.33 10.76 -6.88
N ILE A 125 -3.57 9.74 -7.25
CA ILE A 125 -2.62 9.07 -6.35
C ILE A 125 -1.20 9.42 -6.79
N ARG A 126 -0.36 9.77 -5.82
CA ARG A 126 1.04 10.01 -6.05
C ARG A 126 1.88 9.39 -4.96
N ASN A 127 2.78 8.51 -5.35
CA ASN A 127 3.79 7.95 -4.49
C ASN A 127 5.18 8.28 -5.04
N ALA A 128 6.16 8.48 -4.17
CA ALA A 128 7.54 8.61 -4.57
C ALA A 128 8.45 8.05 -3.48
N PHE A 129 9.48 7.34 -3.90
CA PHE A 129 10.57 6.87 -3.03
C PHE A 129 11.81 7.72 -3.20
N ASP A 130 12.04 8.24 -4.42
CA ASP A 130 13.16 9.10 -4.76
C ASP A 130 12.65 10.20 -5.69
N GLU A 131 12.95 11.44 -5.36
CA GLU A 131 12.59 12.62 -6.14
C GLU A 131 13.85 13.44 -6.43
N PRO A 132 14.58 13.13 -7.51
CA PRO A 132 15.67 13.99 -7.97
C PRO A 132 15.17 15.40 -8.29
N GLU A 133 16.09 16.34 -8.47
CA GLU A 133 15.73 17.72 -8.83
C GLU A 133 14.93 17.77 -10.14
N GLY A 134 13.94 18.64 -10.20
CA GLY A 134 13.06 18.85 -11.34
C GLY A 134 11.58 18.60 -11.01
N ASN A 135 10.67 18.99 -11.91
CA ASN A 135 9.25 18.74 -11.79
C ASN A 135 8.92 17.42 -12.48
N HIS A 136 8.33 16.49 -11.72
CA HIS A 136 8.02 15.14 -12.20
C HIS A 136 6.58 14.99 -12.69
N VAL A 137 5.69 15.91 -12.31
CA VAL A 137 4.28 15.89 -12.70
C VAL A 137 3.79 17.31 -12.90
N HIS A 138 3.11 17.54 -14.02
CA HIS A 138 2.39 18.79 -14.31
C HIS A 138 0.92 18.46 -14.46
N LEU A 139 0.09 18.92 -13.52
CA LEU A 139 -1.35 18.71 -13.50
C LEU A 139 -2.05 20.01 -13.89
N GLU A 140 -2.76 20.03 -15.01
CA GLU A 140 -3.48 21.23 -15.41
C GLU A 140 -4.79 20.95 -16.11
N ARG A 141 -5.79 21.79 -15.85
CA ARG A 141 -7.10 21.72 -16.51
C ARG A 141 -7.75 20.33 -16.43
N ASN A 142 -7.59 19.62 -15.31
CA ASN A 142 -8.30 18.36 -15.09
C ASN A 142 -9.59 18.61 -14.32
N LEU A 143 -10.59 17.77 -14.54
CA LEU A 143 -11.79 17.69 -13.74
C LEU A 143 -11.67 16.51 -12.80
N VAL A 144 -11.62 16.79 -11.51
CA VAL A 144 -11.40 15.81 -10.45
C VAL A 144 -12.68 15.75 -9.60
N TYR A 145 -13.43 14.66 -9.74
CA TYR A 145 -14.78 14.54 -9.23
C TYR A 145 -14.92 13.30 -8.34
N GLY A 146 -15.27 13.47 -7.10
CA GLY A 146 -15.42 12.37 -6.15
C GLY A 146 -16.82 12.28 -5.55
N GLU A 147 -17.20 11.09 -5.11
CA GLU A 147 -18.30 10.95 -4.16
C GLU A 147 -17.88 11.50 -2.80
N LYS A 148 -16.65 11.20 -2.37
CA LYS A 148 -16.04 11.62 -1.09
C LYS A 148 -15.15 12.84 -1.27
N PRO A 149 -14.87 13.59 -0.18
CA PRO A 149 -14.03 14.79 -0.21
C PRO A 149 -12.57 14.56 -0.61
N GLN A 150 -12.05 13.37 -0.41
CA GLN A 150 -10.62 13.07 -0.63
C GLN A 150 -10.29 13.09 -2.12
N MET A 151 -9.58 14.13 -2.55
CA MET A 151 -9.13 14.29 -3.94
C MET A 151 -7.77 13.66 -4.19
N LEU A 152 -6.88 13.75 -3.22
CA LEU A 152 -5.49 13.30 -3.31
C LEU A 152 -5.24 12.09 -2.41
N GLY A 153 -4.49 11.11 -2.89
CA GLY A 153 -4.08 9.93 -2.15
C GLY A 153 -2.60 9.59 -2.40
N GLY A 154 -2.06 8.67 -1.61
CA GLY A 154 -0.65 8.32 -1.63
C GLY A 154 0.18 9.14 -0.63
N ASN A 155 1.51 9.01 -0.71
CA ASN A 155 2.43 9.53 0.31
C ASN A 155 3.17 10.82 -0.07
N ASN A 156 2.99 11.33 -1.29
CA ASN A 156 3.87 12.37 -1.82
C ASN A 156 3.17 13.61 -2.40
N TRP A 157 2.23 14.15 -1.61
CA TRP A 157 1.60 15.44 -1.84
C TRP A 157 2.07 16.46 -0.79
N LYS A 158 3.39 16.59 -0.60
CA LYS A 158 4.00 17.48 0.40
C LYS A 158 4.40 18.82 -0.22
N ALA A 159 4.68 19.81 0.61
CA ALA A 159 5.10 21.13 0.15
C ALA A 159 6.43 21.10 -0.65
N ASP A 160 7.33 20.19 -0.31
CA ASP A 160 8.62 19.98 -0.96
C ASP A 160 8.59 18.98 -2.13
N SER A 161 7.46 18.33 -2.36
CA SER A 161 7.30 17.37 -3.47
C SER A 161 7.42 18.04 -4.84
N LYS A 162 7.98 17.33 -5.81
CA LYS A 162 8.33 17.85 -7.14
C LYS A 162 7.15 17.72 -8.14
N PHE A 163 6.20 18.60 -8.05
CA PHE A 163 5.09 18.71 -9.01
C PHE A 163 4.54 20.13 -9.12
N THR A 164 3.86 20.40 -10.20
CA THR A 164 3.03 21.59 -10.36
C THR A 164 1.57 21.21 -10.59
N SER A 165 0.67 22.02 -10.09
CA SER A 165 -0.77 21.83 -10.27
C SER A 165 -1.44 23.20 -10.40
N ASP A 166 -2.27 23.39 -11.45
CA ASP A 166 -3.01 24.62 -11.63
C ASP A 166 -4.22 24.46 -12.58
N ARG A 167 -5.20 25.36 -12.47
CA ARG A 167 -6.39 25.42 -13.32
C ARG A 167 -7.23 24.14 -13.33
N ASN A 168 -7.17 23.34 -12.27
CA ASN A 168 -8.00 22.16 -12.11
C ASN A 168 -9.35 22.53 -11.47
N CYS A 169 -10.39 21.76 -11.76
CA CYS A 169 -11.68 21.86 -11.12
C CYS A 169 -11.91 20.65 -10.23
N PHE A 170 -12.09 20.87 -8.93
CA PHE A 170 -12.30 19.82 -7.95
C PHE A 170 -13.72 19.86 -7.40
N TRP A 171 -14.34 18.69 -7.27
CA TRP A 171 -15.67 18.60 -6.72
C TRP A 171 -15.90 17.29 -5.97
N SER A 172 -16.68 17.36 -4.89
CA SER A 172 -17.17 16.20 -4.15
C SER A 172 -18.67 16.30 -3.92
N GLU A 173 -19.37 15.16 -4.04
CA GLU A 173 -20.82 15.10 -3.83
C GLU A 173 -21.21 15.20 -2.36
N THR A 174 -20.35 14.75 -1.44
CA THR A 174 -20.70 14.59 -0.01
C THR A 174 -19.98 15.55 0.93
N GLY A 175 -19.12 16.42 0.43
CA GLY A 175 -18.38 17.35 1.28
C GLY A 175 -17.50 18.31 0.51
N VAL A 176 -16.74 19.13 1.22
CA VAL A 176 -15.77 20.04 0.61
C VAL A 176 -14.52 19.25 0.23
N PRO A 177 -14.04 19.35 -1.02
CA PRO A 177 -12.80 18.70 -1.45
C PRO A 177 -11.61 18.98 -0.53
N GLU A 178 -10.88 17.92 -0.21
CA GLU A 178 -9.71 17.93 0.67
C GLU A 178 -8.43 17.60 -0.11
N PHE A 179 -7.37 18.33 0.21
CA PHE A 179 -6.06 18.25 -0.41
C PHE A 179 -5.04 17.83 0.64
N ASN A 180 -4.76 16.55 0.73
CA ASN A 180 -3.89 16.01 1.79
C ASN A 180 -4.31 16.49 3.20
N GLY A 181 -5.62 16.40 3.50
CA GLY A 181 -6.21 16.86 4.75
C GLY A 181 -6.36 18.38 4.91
N GLN A 182 -6.15 19.15 3.85
CA GLN A 182 -6.23 20.61 3.87
C GLN A 182 -7.37 21.13 2.97
N SER A 183 -7.86 22.34 3.26
CA SER A 183 -8.74 23.07 2.34
C SER A 183 -7.96 23.56 1.12
N LEU A 184 -8.66 23.89 0.01
CA LEU A 184 -8.02 24.48 -1.17
C LEU A 184 -7.23 25.74 -0.81
N ALA A 185 -7.77 26.62 0.02
CA ALA A 185 -7.11 27.87 0.42
C ALA A 185 -5.79 27.63 1.18
N ALA A 186 -5.73 26.62 2.06
CA ALA A 186 -4.50 26.24 2.73
C ALA A 186 -3.51 25.55 1.76
N TRP A 187 -4.02 24.72 0.86
CA TRP A 187 -3.23 24.08 -0.18
C TRP A 187 -2.56 25.09 -1.12
N GLN A 188 -3.27 26.15 -1.51
CA GLN A 188 -2.77 27.24 -2.35
C GLN A 188 -1.59 27.99 -1.72
N GLN A 189 -1.44 28.00 -0.39
CA GLN A 189 -0.26 28.57 0.27
C GLN A 189 1.04 27.81 -0.07
N THR A 190 0.95 26.61 -0.61
CA THR A 190 2.11 25.87 -1.14
C THR A 190 2.56 26.34 -2.52
N GLY A 191 1.87 27.32 -3.13
CA GLY A 191 2.13 27.83 -4.49
C GLY A 191 1.49 27.01 -5.61
N ARG A 192 0.65 26.03 -5.29
CA ARG A 192 -0.05 25.16 -6.25
C ARG A 192 -1.53 25.52 -6.34
N ASP A 193 -2.14 25.14 -7.46
CA ASP A 193 -3.58 25.32 -7.70
C ASP A 193 -4.10 26.75 -7.48
N LEU A 194 -3.24 27.75 -7.73
CA LEU A 194 -3.57 29.17 -7.50
C LEU A 194 -4.77 29.64 -8.33
N ASN A 195 -4.97 29.08 -9.51
CA ASN A 195 -6.09 29.34 -10.40
C ASN A 195 -7.07 28.15 -10.49
N SER A 196 -6.92 27.15 -9.64
CA SER A 196 -7.86 26.03 -9.53
C SER A 196 -9.06 26.41 -8.68
N ILE A 197 -10.17 25.72 -8.88
CA ILE A 197 -11.42 25.99 -8.17
C ILE A 197 -12.01 24.72 -7.52
N VAL A 198 -12.76 24.93 -6.46
CA VAL A 198 -13.71 23.95 -5.92
C VAL A 198 -15.10 24.39 -6.37
N ALA A 199 -15.64 23.73 -7.38
CA ALA A 199 -16.97 24.00 -7.93
C ALA A 199 -17.51 22.75 -8.64
N ASP A 200 -18.85 22.59 -8.65
CA ASP A 200 -19.48 21.57 -9.49
C ASP A 200 -19.13 21.85 -10.97
N PRO A 201 -18.45 20.95 -11.67
CA PRO A 201 -18.12 21.13 -13.08
C PRO A 201 -19.34 21.18 -13.99
N GLY A 202 -20.53 20.87 -13.49
CA GLY A 202 -21.76 20.92 -14.26
C GLY A 202 -21.85 19.81 -15.30
N PHE A 203 -21.52 18.58 -14.93
CA PHE A 203 -21.75 17.41 -15.79
C PHE A 203 -23.23 17.20 -16.09
N VAL A 204 -23.55 16.67 -17.28
CA VAL A 204 -24.93 16.42 -17.71
C VAL A 204 -25.62 15.42 -16.77
N ASN A 205 -25.00 14.27 -16.53
CA ASN A 205 -25.48 13.28 -15.57
C ASN A 205 -24.33 12.38 -15.05
N PRO A 206 -23.54 12.84 -14.06
CA PRO A 206 -22.36 12.10 -13.62
C PRO A 206 -22.69 10.75 -12.98
N ARG A 207 -23.88 10.59 -12.39
CA ARG A 207 -24.31 9.31 -11.82
C ARG A 207 -24.57 8.24 -12.87
N GLU A 208 -25.00 8.64 -14.06
CA GLU A 208 -25.10 7.78 -15.26
C GLU A 208 -23.85 7.81 -16.13
N ARG A 209 -22.74 8.34 -15.58
CA ARG A 209 -21.44 8.41 -16.26
C ARG A 209 -21.45 9.28 -17.53
N ASP A 210 -22.37 10.20 -17.63
CA ASP A 210 -22.37 11.25 -18.66
C ASP A 210 -21.61 12.48 -18.16
N PHE A 211 -20.31 12.50 -18.45
CA PHE A 211 -19.39 13.57 -18.05
C PHE A 211 -19.31 14.71 -19.10
N ARG A 212 -20.21 14.79 -20.04
CA ARG A 212 -20.32 15.96 -20.90
C ARG A 212 -20.69 17.17 -20.06
N LEU A 213 -20.14 18.34 -20.40
CA LEU A 213 -20.40 19.57 -19.66
C LEU A 213 -21.69 20.26 -20.14
N LYS A 214 -22.45 20.78 -19.19
CA LYS A 214 -23.56 21.68 -19.47
C LYS A 214 -23.02 23.04 -19.94
N PRO A 215 -23.80 23.80 -20.76
CA PRO A 215 -23.48 25.20 -21.07
C PRO A 215 -23.26 26.00 -19.77
N GLY A 216 -22.24 26.84 -19.74
CA GLY A 216 -21.91 27.64 -18.56
C GLY A 216 -21.14 26.94 -17.47
N SER A 217 -20.63 25.73 -17.71
CA SER A 217 -19.72 25.04 -16.78
C SER A 217 -18.54 25.92 -16.35
N PRO A 218 -18.24 26.02 -15.04
CA PRO A 218 -17.11 26.79 -14.54
C PRO A 218 -15.76 26.26 -15.03
N ALA A 219 -15.69 24.97 -15.37
CA ALA A 219 -14.50 24.34 -15.92
C ALA A 219 -14.03 24.96 -17.25
N LEU A 220 -14.96 25.47 -18.07
CA LEU A 220 -14.63 26.10 -19.35
C LEU A 220 -13.82 27.39 -19.14
N ALA A 221 -14.09 28.13 -18.07
CA ALA A 221 -13.33 29.34 -17.72
C ALA A 221 -11.87 29.04 -17.30
N LEU A 222 -11.59 27.83 -16.84
CA LEU A 222 -10.24 27.37 -16.54
C LEU A 222 -9.45 26.95 -17.79
N GLY A 223 -10.11 26.91 -18.95
CA GLY A 223 -9.54 26.43 -20.20
C GLY A 223 -9.68 24.94 -20.44
N PHE A 224 -10.55 24.26 -19.68
CA PHE A 224 -10.91 22.86 -19.98
C PHE A 224 -11.66 22.81 -21.32
N ARG A 225 -11.27 21.85 -22.14
CA ARG A 225 -11.91 21.59 -23.43
C ARG A 225 -12.79 20.34 -23.33
N PRO A 226 -14.06 20.40 -23.80
CA PRO A 226 -14.89 19.19 -23.83
C PRO A 226 -14.20 18.06 -24.59
N ILE A 227 -14.25 16.85 -24.00
CA ILE A 227 -13.61 15.67 -24.57
C ILE A 227 -14.57 14.97 -25.51
N ASP A 228 -14.15 14.73 -26.74
CA ASP A 228 -14.93 13.99 -27.74
C ASP A 228 -14.57 12.47 -27.68
N LEU A 229 -15.47 11.68 -27.15
CA LEU A 229 -15.34 10.23 -27.07
C LEU A 229 -16.00 9.47 -28.24
N SER A 230 -16.49 10.15 -29.26
CA SER A 230 -17.19 9.51 -30.39
C SER A 230 -16.33 8.54 -31.18
N GLY A 231 -15.00 8.72 -31.11
CA GLY A 231 -14.02 7.82 -31.72
C GLY A 231 -13.61 6.62 -30.84
N VAL A 232 -14.15 6.49 -29.63
CA VAL A 232 -13.71 5.45 -28.68
C VAL A 232 -14.39 4.12 -28.98
N GLY A 233 -13.60 3.03 -28.91
CA GLY A 233 -14.10 1.66 -29.00
C GLY A 233 -14.00 1.05 -30.40
N LEU A 234 -14.83 0.05 -30.67
CA LEU A 234 -14.79 -0.71 -31.92
C LEU A 234 -15.39 0.07 -33.08
N HIS A 235 -14.68 0.08 -34.20
CA HIS A 235 -15.12 0.63 -35.47
C HIS A 235 -15.32 -0.48 -36.51
N GLY A 236 -16.32 -0.35 -37.39
CA GLY A 236 -16.59 -1.33 -38.43
C GLY A 236 -18.07 -1.69 -38.54
N PRO A 237 -18.40 -2.86 -39.11
CA PRO A 237 -19.78 -3.33 -39.24
C PRO A 237 -20.52 -3.35 -37.91
N GLU A 238 -21.82 -3.04 -37.94
CA GLU A 238 -22.63 -2.97 -36.72
C GLU A 238 -22.61 -4.26 -35.90
N ALA A 239 -22.65 -5.42 -36.56
CA ALA A 239 -22.57 -6.71 -35.91
C ALA A 239 -21.26 -6.85 -35.08
N TRP A 240 -20.16 -6.37 -35.61
CA TRP A 240 -18.87 -6.33 -34.89
C TRP A 240 -18.92 -5.40 -33.68
N ARG A 241 -19.42 -4.18 -33.85
CA ARG A 241 -19.51 -3.19 -32.77
C ARG A 241 -20.44 -3.61 -31.64
N ARG A 242 -21.42 -4.47 -31.92
CA ARG A 242 -22.36 -4.99 -30.93
C ARG A 242 -21.83 -6.19 -30.13
N LEU A 243 -20.78 -6.87 -30.57
CA LEU A 243 -20.23 -8.02 -29.85
C LEU A 243 -19.95 -7.78 -28.36
N PRO A 244 -19.29 -6.67 -27.97
CA PRO A 244 -19.06 -6.40 -26.54
C PRO A 244 -20.33 -6.26 -25.72
N LEU A 245 -21.42 -5.78 -26.30
CA LEU A 245 -22.71 -5.61 -25.62
C LEU A 245 -23.39 -6.96 -25.28
N SER A 246 -22.96 -8.05 -25.92
CA SER A 246 -23.45 -9.40 -25.61
C SER A 246 -22.68 -10.08 -24.48
N ILE A 247 -21.60 -9.49 -24.02
CA ILE A 247 -20.77 -10.03 -22.95
C ILE A 247 -21.38 -9.64 -21.61
N SER A 248 -21.78 -10.63 -20.83
CA SER A 248 -22.15 -10.42 -19.44
C SER A 248 -20.89 -10.28 -18.59
N HIS A 249 -20.68 -9.12 -18.02
CA HIS A 249 -19.58 -8.92 -17.07
C HIS A 249 -20.01 -9.49 -15.70
N ARG A 250 -19.16 -10.34 -15.16
CA ARG A 250 -19.34 -10.85 -13.82
C ARG A 250 -19.32 -9.69 -12.83
N THR A 251 -20.29 -9.59 -11.98
CA THR A 251 -20.22 -8.72 -10.81
C THR A 251 -19.03 -9.20 -9.98
N VAL A 252 -18.07 -8.30 -9.74
CA VAL A 252 -16.98 -8.59 -8.82
C VAL A 252 -17.62 -8.62 -7.43
N GLU A 253 -17.84 -9.82 -6.92
CA GLU A 253 -18.06 -9.97 -5.50
C GLU A 253 -16.73 -9.60 -4.84
N VAL A 254 -16.69 -8.42 -4.26
CA VAL A 254 -15.64 -8.11 -3.27
C VAL A 254 -15.82 -9.18 -2.21
N ALA A 255 -14.88 -10.10 -2.11
CA ALA A 255 -14.90 -11.08 -1.04
C ALA A 255 -15.07 -10.26 0.25
N ALA A 256 -16.08 -10.61 1.05
CA ALA A 256 -16.23 -10.00 2.35
C ALA A 256 -14.84 -9.98 2.98
N SER A 257 -14.40 -8.82 3.46
CA SER A 257 -13.10 -8.71 4.12
C SER A 257 -12.95 -9.93 5.02
N ALA A 258 -11.84 -10.64 4.91
CA ALA A 258 -11.61 -11.78 5.77
C ALA A 258 -12.00 -11.34 7.19
N PRO A 259 -12.77 -12.15 7.92
CA PRO A 259 -13.18 -11.79 9.26
C PRO A 259 -11.93 -11.40 10.05
N ASP A 260 -12.05 -10.36 10.86
CA ASP A 260 -10.97 -9.95 11.76
C ASP A 260 -10.47 -11.20 12.48
N PRO A 261 -9.19 -11.58 12.35
CA PRO A 261 -8.66 -12.82 12.92
C PRO A 261 -8.60 -12.80 14.45
N TRP A 262 -9.05 -11.74 15.07
CA TRP A 262 -8.99 -11.53 16.51
C TRP A 262 -9.96 -12.41 17.33
N PRO A 263 -9.55 -12.98 18.48
CA PRO A 263 -8.18 -13.10 18.99
C PRO A 263 -7.35 -14.08 18.14
N ILE A 264 -6.05 -13.78 17.99
CA ILE A 264 -5.17 -14.60 17.18
C ILE A 264 -4.70 -15.80 18.00
N ARG A 265 -4.81 -16.98 17.39
CA ARG A 265 -4.35 -18.25 17.99
C ARG A 265 -3.83 -19.13 16.88
N GLU A 266 -2.53 -19.36 16.90
CA GLU A 266 -1.82 -20.16 15.90
C GLU A 266 -0.92 -21.17 16.60
N ASP A 267 -1.18 -22.44 16.41
CA ASP A 267 -0.36 -23.56 16.89
C ASP A 267 0.18 -24.42 15.74
N PHE A 268 -0.22 -24.06 14.49
CA PHE A 268 0.23 -24.66 13.23
C PHE A 268 -0.12 -26.14 13.02
N GLU A 269 -0.86 -26.75 13.92
CA GLU A 269 -1.19 -28.19 13.90
C GLU A 269 -2.11 -28.60 12.76
N ASP A 270 -2.88 -27.64 12.20
CA ASP A 270 -3.79 -27.85 11.07
C ASP A 270 -3.11 -27.68 9.69
N ASN A 271 -1.81 -27.37 9.64
CA ASN A 271 -1.05 -27.22 8.40
C ASN A 271 -0.30 -28.49 8.04
N ASP A 272 0.01 -28.72 6.77
CA ASP A 272 0.91 -29.79 6.37
C ASP A 272 2.38 -29.39 6.57
N VAL A 273 3.23 -30.35 6.93
CA VAL A 273 4.68 -30.13 7.08
C VAL A 273 5.29 -29.73 5.74
N GLY A 274 6.04 -28.64 5.74
CA GLY A 274 6.62 -28.03 4.54
C GLY A 274 5.75 -26.93 3.92
N ASP A 275 4.52 -26.75 4.40
CA ASP A 275 3.67 -25.69 3.95
C ASP A 275 4.14 -24.31 4.45
N ARG A 276 3.79 -23.31 3.66
CA ARG A 276 3.91 -21.90 4.02
C ARG A 276 2.56 -21.40 4.54
N PRO A 277 2.39 -21.23 5.86
CA PRO A 277 1.12 -20.84 6.42
C PRO A 277 0.73 -19.40 6.06
N ALA A 278 -0.55 -19.06 6.27
CA ALA A 278 -1.03 -17.70 6.12
C ALA A 278 -0.20 -16.72 6.97
N GLY A 279 0.11 -15.56 6.42
CA GLY A 279 0.94 -14.55 7.10
C GLY A 279 2.46 -14.75 6.94
N ALA A 280 2.93 -15.91 6.47
CA ALA A 280 4.34 -16.15 6.23
C ALA A 280 4.81 -15.47 4.93
N VAL A 281 5.88 -14.70 5.00
CA VAL A 281 6.51 -14.01 3.87
C VAL A 281 7.95 -14.47 3.74
N ALA A 282 8.28 -14.97 2.56
CA ALA A 282 9.62 -15.44 2.19
C ALA A 282 10.29 -14.49 1.19
N ASP A 283 11.56 -14.73 0.90
CA ASP A 283 12.31 -14.01 -0.13
C ASP A 283 12.71 -14.97 -1.26
N GLU A 284 12.73 -14.48 -2.50
CA GLU A 284 13.23 -15.23 -3.67
C GLU A 284 14.73 -15.58 -3.53
N GLY A 285 15.47 -14.86 -2.66
CA GLY A 285 16.86 -15.14 -2.29
C GLY A 285 17.08 -16.37 -1.44
N GLY A 286 16.01 -17.10 -1.04
CA GLY A 286 16.09 -18.37 -0.30
C GLY A 286 15.68 -18.30 1.17
N ALA A 287 15.32 -17.14 1.71
CA ALA A 287 14.75 -17.03 3.04
C ALA A 287 13.34 -17.67 3.08
N ARG A 288 13.00 -18.39 4.16
CA ARG A 288 11.79 -19.23 4.24
C ARG A 288 11.11 -19.15 5.60
N VAL A 289 9.80 -19.35 5.60
CA VAL A 289 8.99 -19.65 6.78
C VAL A 289 8.12 -20.85 6.44
N LEU A 290 8.36 -21.98 7.06
CA LEU A 290 7.68 -23.23 6.75
C LEU A 290 7.27 -23.96 8.03
N VAL A 291 6.20 -24.73 7.95
CA VAL A 291 5.79 -25.65 9.01
C VAL A 291 6.77 -26.82 9.05
N THR A 292 7.18 -27.21 10.25
CA THR A 292 8.12 -28.32 10.51
C THR A 292 7.68 -29.16 11.70
N ASP A 293 7.95 -30.46 11.63
CA ASP A 293 7.80 -31.44 12.71
C ASP A 293 9.14 -31.81 13.37
N ALA A 294 10.21 -31.14 12.99
CA ALA A 294 11.55 -31.40 13.58
C ALA A 294 11.63 -31.02 15.06
N LEU A 295 10.87 -30.02 15.46
CA LEU A 295 10.75 -29.54 16.85
C LEU A 295 9.31 -28.98 17.04
N ALA A 296 8.84 -29.02 18.30
CA ALA A 296 7.62 -28.31 18.70
C ALA A 296 7.75 -27.89 20.17
N ALA A 297 7.14 -26.80 20.55
CA ALA A 297 7.00 -26.41 21.95
C ALA A 297 5.79 -27.11 22.60
N SER A 298 4.73 -27.27 21.80
CA SER A 298 3.58 -28.10 22.13
C SER A 298 3.13 -28.86 20.86
N GLY A 299 2.26 -29.85 21.01
CA GLY A 299 1.76 -30.58 19.84
C GLY A 299 2.85 -31.38 19.11
N ARG A 300 2.86 -31.26 17.76
CA ARG A 300 3.71 -32.04 16.87
C ARG A 300 4.58 -31.19 15.94
N GLN A 301 4.20 -29.96 15.69
CA GLN A 301 4.82 -29.11 14.67
C GLN A 301 4.85 -27.64 15.09
N CYS A 302 5.70 -26.87 14.43
CA CYS A 302 5.85 -25.44 14.67
C CYS A 302 6.29 -24.74 13.37
N LEU A 303 6.45 -23.42 13.39
CA LEU A 303 7.11 -22.70 12.31
C LEU A 303 8.63 -22.74 12.44
N ARG A 304 9.30 -22.95 11.33
CA ARG A 304 10.74 -22.73 11.15
C ARG A 304 10.98 -21.55 10.23
N PHE A 305 11.77 -20.61 10.70
CA PHE A 305 12.29 -19.48 9.95
C PHE A 305 13.73 -19.81 9.53
N GLU A 306 14.04 -19.59 8.27
CA GLU A 306 15.39 -19.74 7.72
C GLU A 306 15.76 -18.46 6.98
N ASP A 307 16.80 -17.80 7.45
CA ASP A 307 17.41 -16.66 6.80
C ASP A 307 18.44 -17.08 5.77
N ALA A 308 18.69 -16.26 4.77
CA ALA A 308 19.60 -16.56 3.69
C ALA A 308 20.48 -15.35 3.31
N PRO A 309 21.72 -15.57 2.85
CA PRO A 309 22.58 -14.49 2.39
C PRO A 309 21.94 -13.68 1.24
N GLY A 310 21.88 -12.37 1.41
CA GLY A 310 21.30 -11.46 0.41
C GLY A 310 19.79 -11.32 0.48
N ALA A 311 19.13 -11.95 1.44
CA ALA A 311 17.73 -11.71 1.70
C ALA A 311 17.47 -10.25 2.14
N THR A 312 16.28 -9.77 1.87
CA THR A 312 15.85 -8.44 2.32
C THR A 312 15.86 -8.36 3.85
N PRO A 313 16.41 -7.31 4.50
CA PRO A 313 16.62 -7.26 5.96
C PRO A 313 15.38 -7.45 6.85
N TRP A 314 14.18 -7.44 6.30
CA TRP A 314 12.92 -7.66 7.01
C TRP A 314 12.23 -8.97 6.56
N LYS A 315 12.95 -9.86 5.89
CA LYS A 315 12.51 -11.21 5.49
C LYS A 315 13.55 -12.23 5.94
N PRO A 316 13.10 -13.43 6.37
CA PRO A 316 11.72 -13.92 6.40
C PRO A 316 10.91 -13.32 7.55
N HIS A 317 9.59 -13.26 7.42
CA HIS A 317 8.73 -12.92 8.54
C HIS A 317 7.38 -13.66 8.49
N TRP A 318 6.75 -13.77 9.64
CA TRP A 318 5.34 -14.11 9.79
C TRP A 318 4.63 -12.93 10.42
N CYS A 319 3.49 -12.55 9.88
CA CYS A 319 2.74 -11.42 10.39
C CYS A 319 1.23 -11.61 10.28
N VAL A 320 0.51 -10.85 11.07
CA VAL A 320 -0.95 -10.82 11.05
C VAL A 320 -1.45 -9.38 11.13
N TRP A 321 -2.51 -9.12 10.37
CA TRP A 321 -3.23 -7.86 10.37
C TRP A 321 -4.57 -8.06 11.07
N PHE A 322 -5.01 -7.06 11.83
CA PHE A 322 -6.30 -7.08 12.54
C PHE A 322 -6.86 -5.66 12.66
N GLU A 323 -8.14 -5.56 13.02
CA GLU A 323 -8.76 -4.27 13.24
C GLU A 323 -8.09 -3.49 14.38
N PRO A 324 -8.09 -2.14 14.36
CA PRO A 324 -7.38 -1.33 15.35
C PRO A 324 -7.72 -1.70 16.80
N ARG A 325 -6.70 -1.97 17.61
CA ARG A 325 -6.81 -2.26 19.04
C ARG A 325 -6.17 -1.14 19.85
N PRO A 326 -6.98 -0.22 20.40
CA PRO A 326 -6.47 0.88 21.22
C PRO A 326 -6.22 0.48 22.68
N ASP A 327 -6.73 -0.69 23.09
CA ASP A 327 -6.75 -1.14 24.48
C ASP A 327 -5.53 -1.96 24.86
N THR A 328 -5.63 -2.68 25.97
CA THR A 328 -4.60 -3.61 26.41
C THR A 328 -4.46 -4.77 25.45
N LEU A 329 -3.23 -5.05 25.04
CA LEU A 329 -2.86 -6.20 24.23
C LEU A 329 -1.99 -7.15 25.02
N ARG A 330 -2.19 -8.45 24.84
CA ARG A 330 -1.36 -9.50 25.44
C ARG A 330 -0.90 -10.47 24.37
N LEU A 331 0.40 -10.48 24.12
CA LEU A 331 1.05 -11.52 23.31
C LEU A 331 1.60 -12.59 24.24
N ARG A 332 1.42 -13.83 23.85
CA ARG A 332 2.20 -14.97 24.33
C ARG A 332 2.58 -15.83 23.13
N CYS A 333 3.85 -16.18 23.01
CA CYS A 333 4.31 -17.12 22.01
C CYS A 333 5.54 -17.88 22.54
N ASN A 334 5.82 -19.04 21.95
CA ASN A 334 7.00 -19.80 22.21
C ASN A 334 8.04 -19.58 21.11
N LEU A 335 9.27 -19.27 21.48
CA LEU A 335 10.40 -19.06 20.57
C LEU A 335 11.58 -19.95 20.96
N ARG A 336 12.31 -20.44 19.96
CA ARG A 336 13.58 -21.13 20.17
C ARG A 336 14.55 -20.73 19.08
N ASN A 337 15.72 -20.27 19.47
CA ASN A 337 16.80 -20.03 18.53
C ASN A 337 17.47 -21.36 18.14
N ASP A 338 17.97 -21.47 16.91
CA ASP A 338 18.78 -22.62 16.50
C ASP A 338 20.23 -22.42 16.99
N PRO A 339 20.75 -23.23 17.92
CA PRO A 339 22.08 -23.02 18.44
C PRO A 339 23.21 -23.24 17.42
N ALA A 340 22.92 -23.92 16.31
CA ALA A 340 23.89 -24.14 15.23
C ALA A 340 23.91 -22.97 14.22
N GLN A 341 22.80 -22.26 14.12
CA GLN A 341 22.63 -21.12 13.21
C GLN A 341 21.81 -20.01 13.90
N PRO A 342 22.34 -19.43 14.98
CA PRO A 342 21.55 -18.52 15.81
C PRO A 342 21.16 -17.25 15.06
N ALA A 343 19.90 -16.86 15.20
CA ALA A 343 19.26 -15.77 14.52
C ALA A 343 19.03 -14.54 15.40
N THR A 344 18.99 -13.38 14.77
CA THR A 344 18.34 -12.20 15.32
C THR A 344 16.83 -12.31 15.09
N ILE A 345 16.06 -12.43 16.17
CA ILE A 345 14.60 -12.55 16.13
C ILE A 345 14.00 -11.24 16.59
N GLU A 346 13.20 -10.56 15.75
CA GLU A 346 12.50 -9.35 16.14
C GLU A 346 10.99 -9.60 16.28
N LEU A 347 10.39 -9.07 17.34
CA LEU A 347 8.96 -9.00 17.55
C LEU A 347 8.53 -7.55 17.55
N GLU A 348 7.60 -7.21 16.67
CA GLU A 348 7.22 -5.83 16.42
C GLU A 348 5.71 -5.67 16.38
N PHE A 349 5.21 -4.62 17.02
CA PHE A 349 3.83 -4.19 17.00
C PHE A 349 3.73 -2.85 16.29
N ARG A 350 2.83 -2.75 15.29
CA ARG A 350 2.70 -1.54 14.48
C ARG A 350 1.29 -0.98 14.51
N ASP A 351 1.22 0.33 14.54
CA ASP A 351 0.06 1.08 14.08
C ASP A 351 0.27 1.38 12.59
N TRP A 352 -0.43 0.64 11.77
CA TRP A 352 -0.34 0.73 10.32
C TRP A 352 -1.74 0.92 9.74
N PRO A 353 -2.22 2.17 9.68
CA PRO A 353 -3.64 2.45 9.43
C PRO A 353 -4.14 2.03 8.06
N THR A 354 -3.24 1.91 7.06
CA THR A 354 -3.59 1.42 5.73
C THR A 354 -2.49 0.53 5.16
N SER A 355 -2.86 -0.47 4.37
CA SER A 355 -1.94 -1.41 3.75
C SER A 355 -1.11 -0.84 2.59
N ALA A 356 -1.52 0.29 2.02
CA ALA A 356 -0.89 0.86 0.84
C ALA A 356 0.20 1.87 1.19
N GLY A 357 1.45 1.39 1.43
CA GLY A 357 2.64 2.23 1.41
C GLY A 357 2.70 3.41 2.39
N THR A 358 1.79 3.48 3.35
CA THR A 358 1.78 4.54 4.35
C THR A 358 2.81 4.28 5.44
N ALA A 359 3.36 5.35 5.96
CA ALA A 359 4.22 5.27 7.13
C ALA A 359 3.46 4.64 8.31
N TYR A 360 4.07 3.67 8.95
CA TYR A 360 3.58 3.08 10.20
C TYR A 360 4.35 3.63 11.39
N THR A 361 3.76 3.53 12.57
CA THR A 361 4.45 3.78 13.83
C THR A 361 4.65 2.47 14.59
N THR A 362 5.84 2.29 15.18
CA THR A 362 6.17 1.10 15.94
C THR A 362 5.91 1.34 17.43
N GLY A 363 5.16 0.43 18.03
CA GLY A 363 4.90 0.37 19.47
C GLY A 363 5.97 -0.44 20.23
N PRO A 364 5.57 -1.50 20.97
CA PRO A 364 6.53 -2.45 21.52
C PRO A 364 7.41 -3.05 20.44
N HIS A 365 8.71 -3.05 20.68
CA HIS A 365 9.67 -3.65 19.76
C HIS A 365 10.81 -4.25 20.55
N LEU A 366 11.02 -5.54 20.40
CA LEU A 366 12.10 -6.28 21.06
C LEU A 366 12.83 -7.16 20.08
N ARG A 367 14.09 -7.49 20.40
CA ARG A 367 14.88 -8.44 19.65
C ARG A 367 15.67 -9.36 20.55
N LEU A 368 15.79 -10.59 20.10
CA LEU A 368 16.64 -11.61 20.69
C LEU A 368 17.85 -11.80 19.76
N LEU A 369 19.05 -11.56 20.28
CA LEU A 369 20.27 -11.57 19.48
C LEU A 369 20.94 -12.96 19.49
N PRO A 370 21.70 -13.32 18.44
CA PRO A 370 22.41 -14.60 18.35
C PRO A 370 23.43 -14.84 19.49
N GLY A 371 23.85 -13.77 20.16
CA GLY A 371 24.70 -13.85 21.37
C GLY A 371 23.95 -14.06 22.68
N GLY A 372 22.64 -14.35 22.65
CA GLY A 372 21.82 -14.58 23.84
C GLY A 372 21.41 -13.33 24.61
N ASN A 373 21.54 -12.15 24.03
CA ASN A 373 21.06 -10.90 24.62
C ASN A 373 19.62 -10.58 24.20
N VAL A 374 18.83 -10.07 25.14
CA VAL A 374 17.49 -9.52 24.90
C VAL A 374 17.58 -8.00 24.89
N GLN A 375 17.10 -7.38 23.83
CA GLN A 375 17.09 -5.92 23.69
C GLN A 375 15.69 -5.40 23.40
N VAL A 376 15.42 -4.19 23.85
CA VAL A 376 14.18 -3.44 23.56
C VAL A 376 14.53 -2.10 22.94
N ALA A 377 13.71 -1.67 21.99
CA ALA A 377 13.88 -0.37 21.35
C ALA A 377 13.26 0.72 22.23
N ALA A 378 14.01 1.81 22.41
CA ALA A 378 13.54 3.04 23.05
C ALA A 378 13.01 4.05 22.00
N ALA A 379 12.40 5.13 22.47
CA ALA A 379 12.06 6.28 21.63
C ALA A 379 13.33 6.82 20.95
N GLY A 380 13.25 7.04 19.62
CA GLY A 380 14.41 7.45 18.82
C GLY A 380 15.17 6.31 18.15
N GLY A 381 14.83 5.04 18.46
CA GLY A 381 15.38 3.87 17.77
C GLY A 381 16.60 3.21 18.43
N ASP A 382 17.09 3.74 19.56
CA ASP A 382 18.18 3.12 20.33
C ASP A 382 17.76 1.81 20.97
N TRP A 383 18.69 0.86 21.04
CA TRP A 383 18.47 -0.45 21.65
C TRP A 383 19.10 -0.55 23.02
N THR A 384 18.32 -1.02 23.98
CA THR A 384 18.78 -1.25 25.36
C THR A 384 18.73 -2.75 25.70
N THR A 385 19.83 -3.31 26.18
CA THR A 385 19.87 -4.69 26.68
C THR A 385 19.16 -4.78 28.03
N VAL A 386 18.18 -5.67 28.12
CA VAL A 386 17.32 -5.83 29.30
C VAL A 386 17.49 -7.19 30.00
N GLY A 387 18.24 -8.10 29.39
CA GLY A 387 18.53 -9.43 29.95
C GLY A 387 19.21 -10.35 28.97
N THR A 388 19.30 -11.64 29.33
CA THR A 388 19.90 -12.68 28.49
C THR A 388 19.01 -13.92 28.44
N TYR A 389 19.22 -14.77 27.44
CA TYR A 389 18.48 -16.02 27.24
C TYR A 389 19.38 -17.14 26.69
N PRO A 390 19.08 -18.43 26.96
CA PRO A 390 19.76 -19.55 26.35
C PRO A 390 19.23 -19.84 24.94
N LEU A 391 20.11 -20.18 23.99
CA LEU A 391 19.73 -20.41 22.57
C LEU A 391 19.02 -21.76 22.33
N ASP A 392 19.37 -22.79 23.15
CA ASP A 392 19.02 -24.20 22.93
C ASP A 392 17.68 -24.63 23.54
N ARG A 393 16.87 -23.68 24.04
CA ARG A 393 15.63 -23.98 24.76
C ARG A 393 14.45 -23.21 24.21
N TRP A 394 13.28 -23.76 24.39
CA TRP A 394 12.04 -23.02 24.19
C TRP A 394 11.88 -21.95 25.26
N LEU A 395 11.55 -20.78 24.83
CA LEU A 395 11.28 -19.58 25.61
C LEU A 395 9.82 -19.21 25.45
N THR A 396 9.11 -18.94 26.52
CA THR A 396 7.81 -18.28 26.45
C THR A 396 8.05 -16.79 26.55
N VAL A 397 7.68 -16.06 25.50
CA VAL A 397 7.70 -14.59 25.43
C VAL A 397 6.30 -14.08 25.71
N GLU A 398 6.19 -13.20 26.70
CA GLU A 398 4.94 -12.50 27.01
C GLU A 398 5.17 -11.00 26.93
N VAL A 399 4.35 -10.34 26.13
CA VAL A 399 4.31 -8.87 26.01
C VAL A 399 2.92 -8.40 26.42
N THR A 400 2.87 -7.46 27.36
CA THR A 400 1.62 -6.78 27.73
C THR A 400 1.75 -5.31 27.42
N LEU A 401 0.94 -4.81 26.51
CA LEU A 401 0.78 -3.39 26.27
C LEU A 401 -0.42 -2.90 27.08
N GLY A 402 -0.20 -1.94 27.96
CA GLY A 402 -1.25 -1.31 28.75
C GLY A 402 -1.36 0.18 28.40
N ARG A 403 -2.59 0.67 28.30
CA ARG A 403 -2.88 2.10 28.20
C ARG A 403 -3.68 2.52 29.43
N GLY A 404 -3.07 3.35 30.30
CA GLY A 404 -3.80 4.05 31.32
C GLY A 404 -4.50 5.29 30.74
N GLN A 405 -5.67 5.66 31.26
CA GLN A 405 -6.29 6.94 30.91
C GLN A 405 -5.37 8.09 31.38
N GLY A 406 -4.82 8.85 30.42
CA GLY A 406 -4.04 10.05 30.70
C GLY A 406 -2.53 9.86 30.94
N GLU A 407 -2.03 8.62 30.91
CA GLU A 407 -0.58 8.34 31.04
C GLU A 407 0.01 7.90 29.70
N PRO A 408 1.32 8.14 29.48
CA PRO A 408 2.01 7.59 28.32
C PRO A 408 1.87 6.07 28.28
N ALA A 409 1.54 5.51 27.13
CA ALA A 409 1.45 4.06 26.96
C ALA A 409 2.81 3.42 27.24
N THR A 410 2.84 2.40 28.08
CA THR A 410 4.02 1.58 28.38
C THR A 410 3.70 0.10 28.18
N TRP A 411 4.73 -0.70 28.12
CA TRP A 411 4.57 -2.15 27.98
C TRP A 411 5.45 -2.91 28.94
N ALA A 412 5.11 -4.17 29.12
CA ALA A 412 5.83 -5.09 29.98
C ALA A 412 6.31 -6.29 29.17
N LEU A 413 7.50 -6.79 29.51
CA LEU A 413 8.13 -7.98 28.94
C LEU A 413 8.37 -9.01 30.03
N ARG A 414 7.95 -10.26 29.76
CA ARG A 414 8.37 -11.45 30.51
C ARG A 414 8.94 -12.44 29.52
N LEU A 415 10.08 -12.98 29.85
CA LEU A 415 10.73 -14.07 29.14
C LEU A 415 10.99 -15.20 30.12
N ASN A 416 10.44 -16.36 29.85
CA ASN A 416 10.52 -17.53 30.72
C ASN A 416 11.07 -18.74 29.95
N ASP A 417 11.72 -19.64 30.62
CA ASP A 417 11.98 -21.02 30.18
C ASP A 417 11.46 -22.03 31.17
N ALA A 418 11.75 -23.32 30.97
CA ALA A 418 11.35 -24.38 31.88
C ALA A 418 11.96 -24.24 33.30
N THR A 419 12.99 -23.43 33.49
CA THR A 419 13.66 -23.20 34.77
C THR A 419 13.12 -21.99 35.52
N GLY A 420 12.32 -21.15 34.88
CA GLY A 420 11.68 -19.97 35.48
C GLY A 420 11.84 -18.68 34.66
N VAL A 421 11.72 -17.56 35.36
CA VAL A 421 11.79 -16.22 34.76
C VAL A 421 13.23 -15.85 34.44
N LEU A 422 13.52 -15.55 33.18
CA LEU A 422 14.83 -15.07 32.70
C LEU A 422 14.87 -13.53 32.63
N VAL A 423 13.79 -12.93 32.14
CA VAL A 423 13.65 -11.46 32.02
C VAL A 423 12.28 -11.04 32.51
N ALA A 424 12.24 -10.01 33.35
CA ALA A 424 11.02 -9.37 33.80
C ALA A 424 11.22 -7.86 33.82
N LYS A 425 10.51 -7.13 32.98
CA LYS A 425 10.59 -5.67 32.84
C LYS A 425 9.19 -5.09 32.70
N ASP A 426 8.94 -4.04 33.44
CA ASP A 426 7.70 -3.25 33.39
C ASP A 426 8.03 -1.80 33.01
N GLY A 427 7.02 -1.06 32.56
CA GLY A 427 7.17 0.35 32.23
C GLY A 427 8.11 0.65 31.06
N LEU A 428 8.26 -0.31 30.12
CA LEU A 428 9.10 -0.10 28.96
C LEU A 428 8.49 0.95 28.02
N PRO A 429 9.31 1.83 27.42
CA PRO A 429 8.81 2.86 26.52
C PRO A 429 8.41 2.26 25.16
N LEU A 430 7.46 2.88 24.47
CA LEU A 430 7.19 2.62 23.07
C LEU A 430 8.32 3.17 22.20
N ARG A 431 8.61 2.51 21.07
CA ARG A 431 9.59 3.01 20.10
C ARG A 431 9.15 4.33 19.47
N SER A 432 7.86 4.49 19.21
CA SER A 432 7.29 5.76 18.73
C SER A 432 6.26 6.29 19.69
N PRO A 433 6.35 7.57 20.11
CA PRO A 433 5.31 8.21 20.91
C PRO A 433 3.99 8.43 20.13
N LEU A 434 4.03 8.31 18.81
CA LEU A 434 2.86 8.45 17.93
C LEU A 434 2.09 7.14 17.75
N PHE A 435 2.57 6.03 18.30
CA PHE A 435 1.84 4.76 18.25
C PHE A 435 0.53 4.87 19.01
N SER A 436 -0.60 4.78 18.32
CA SER A 436 -1.92 5.08 18.86
C SER A 436 -2.86 3.89 18.96
N SER A 437 -2.74 2.92 18.08
CA SER A 437 -3.45 1.65 18.16
C SER A 437 -2.59 0.56 17.53
N CYS A 438 -2.85 -0.70 17.83
CA CYS A 438 -2.17 -1.79 17.15
C CYS A 438 -3.07 -2.34 16.04
N THR A 439 -2.50 -2.50 14.85
CA THR A 439 -3.20 -3.07 13.69
C THR A 439 -2.40 -4.18 13.03
N TRP A 440 -1.17 -4.40 13.48
CA TRP A 440 -0.25 -5.38 12.92
C TRP A 440 0.71 -5.91 13.98
N PHE A 441 0.93 -7.21 13.95
CA PHE A 441 1.97 -7.88 14.71
C PHE A 441 2.81 -8.76 13.79
N GLY A 442 4.13 -8.78 14.00
CA GLY A 442 5.03 -9.63 13.23
C GLY A 442 6.22 -10.15 14.00
N ILE A 443 6.70 -11.31 13.55
CA ILE A 443 7.93 -11.98 13.99
C ILE A 443 8.85 -12.04 12.77
N VAL A 444 10.04 -11.49 12.88
CA VAL A 444 10.95 -11.23 11.76
C VAL A 444 12.31 -11.86 12.02
N GLY A 445 12.85 -12.57 11.03
CA GLY A 445 14.28 -12.87 10.93
C GLY A 445 15.01 -11.66 10.39
N ALA A 446 16.03 -11.19 11.08
CA ALA A 446 16.72 -9.94 10.76
C ALA A 446 18.22 -10.10 10.52
N ASP A 447 18.64 -11.24 9.98
CA ASP A 447 20.04 -11.54 9.71
C ASP A 447 20.39 -11.39 8.23
N ALA A 448 21.65 -11.05 7.95
CA ALA A 448 22.18 -10.94 6.59
C ALA A 448 22.84 -12.25 6.10
N GLY A 449 22.72 -13.32 6.85
CA GLY A 449 23.39 -14.60 6.59
C GLY A 449 22.49 -15.80 6.89
N LYS A 450 23.09 -16.98 6.93
CA LYS A 450 22.37 -18.19 7.32
C LYS A 450 22.06 -18.16 8.81
N ALA A 451 20.79 -18.10 9.15
CA ALA A 451 20.29 -18.12 10.51
C ALA A 451 18.95 -18.88 10.56
N ALA A 452 18.59 -19.44 11.68
CA ALA A 452 17.33 -20.15 11.84
C ALA A 452 16.78 -20.05 13.26
N PHE A 453 15.44 -20.04 13.37
CA PHE A 453 14.74 -20.11 14.65
C PHE A 453 13.37 -20.75 14.48
N TYR A 454 12.71 -21.03 15.58
CA TYR A 454 11.42 -21.70 15.63
C TYR A 454 10.43 -20.89 16.44
N VAL A 455 9.17 -20.94 16.02
CA VAL A 455 8.05 -20.24 16.66
C VAL A 455 6.87 -21.19 16.81
N ASP A 456 6.19 -21.12 17.94
CA ASP A 456 5.06 -21.95 18.24
C ASP A 456 4.06 -21.26 19.18
N ASP A 457 2.82 -21.74 19.25
CA ASP A 457 1.79 -21.30 20.20
C ASP A 457 1.56 -19.78 20.26
N ILE A 458 1.38 -19.13 19.13
CA ILE A 458 1.15 -17.69 19.10
C ILE A 458 -0.29 -17.39 19.58
N ARG A 459 -0.39 -16.57 20.61
CA ARG A 459 -1.67 -16.05 21.14
C ARG A 459 -1.55 -14.55 21.29
N LEU A 460 -2.44 -13.81 20.63
CA LEU A 460 -2.54 -12.36 20.76
C LEU A 460 -4.02 -12.01 21.03
N GLU A 461 -4.27 -11.40 22.18
CA GLU A 461 -5.62 -11.07 22.69
C GLU A 461 -5.67 -9.72 23.40
#